data_2323f0350a7b6d3562b525136eddb87e
#
_entry.id   2323f0350a7b6d3562b525136eddb87e
#
_cell.length_a   1.000
_cell.length_b   1.000
_cell.length_c   1.000
_cell.angle_alpha   90.00
_cell.angle_beta   90.00
_cell.angle_gamma   90.00
#
_symmetry.space_group_name_H-M   'P 1'
#
loop_
_entity.id
_entity.type
_entity.pdbx_description
1 polymer ?
#
loop_
_entity_poly.entity_id
_entity_poly.type
_entity_poly.pdbx_seq_one_letter_code
_entity_poly.pdbx_strand_id
1 'polypeptide(L)'
;PIYTGSDDNVHRILFTEVDKILELVRLDTTWGITQADSFEVKENQVEKIFDRLLRVEQEMLISSKSEKWSKFGVDDSLGRHLKVFDENDNELLHYIFGNSGQDFQHNYVRKNKSNDVYRTNDNVYFLLNTNTTYWGKKPTPPEPPREVEN
;
A
#
# COMPACT_ATOMS: atom_id res chain seq x y z
N PRO A 1 16.22 -0.39 1.87
CA PRO A 1 14.75 -0.37 1.74
C PRO A 1 14.32 0.16 0.38
N ILE A 2 13.08 -0.13 -0.01
CA ILE A 2 12.55 0.36 -1.28
C ILE A 2 12.37 1.89 -1.28
N TYR A 3 12.24 2.50 -0.12
CA TYR A 3 12.18 3.95 0.03
C TYR A 3 13.25 4.43 1.00
N THR A 4 14.09 5.36 0.55
CA THR A 4 15.20 5.92 1.33
C THR A 4 15.02 7.39 1.67
N GLY A 5 13.96 8.03 1.17
CA GLY A 5 13.66 9.42 1.46
C GLY A 5 13.04 9.62 2.84
N SER A 6 12.73 10.88 3.15
CA SER A 6 12.02 11.23 4.38
C SER A 6 10.55 10.83 4.31
N ASP A 7 10.00 10.32 5.40
CA ASP A 7 8.58 10.01 5.51
C ASP A 7 7.72 11.27 5.33
N ASP A 8 8.23 12.43 5.73
CA ASP A 8 7.52 13.70 5.58
C ASP A 8 7.32 14.13 4.12
N ASN A 9 8.09 13.57 3.19
CA ASN A 9 7.93 13.86 1.77
C ASN A 9 6.82 13.04 1.11
N VAL A 10 6.30 12.05 1.79
CA VAL A 10 5.24 11.19 1.29
C VAL A 10 3.89 11.86 1.50
N HIS A 11 3.21 12.25 0.43
CA HIS A 11 1.92 12.95 0.48
C HIS A 11 0.75 12.13 -0.05
N ARG A 12 0.99 11.21 -0.98
CA ARG A 12 -0.03 10.28 -1.48
C ARG A 12 0.55 8.89 -1.60
N ILE A 13 -0.25 7.91 -1.25
CA ILE A 13 0.10 6.49 -1.35
C ILE A 13 -1.04 5.81 -2.10
N LEU A 14 -0.72 5.21 -3.24
CA LEU A 14 -1.69 4.59 -4.12
C LEU A 14 -1.45 3.09 -4.22
N PHE A 15 -2.46 2.31 -3.87
CA PHE A 15 -2.49 0.87 -4.07
C PHE A 15 -3.41 0.54 -5.23
N THR A 16 -2.94 -0.32 -6.13
CA THR A 16 -3.75 -0.80 -7.26
C THR A 16 -3.70 -2.32 -7.30
N GLU A 17 -4.86 -2.96 -7.39
CA GLU A 17 -5.00 -4.40 -7.54
C GLU A 17 -6.02 -4.66 -8.66
N VAL A 18 -5.54 -5.09 -9.83
CA VAL A 18 -6.36 -5.29 -11.03
C VAL A 18 -7.11 -3.99 -11.37
N ASP A 19 -8.42 -3.94 -11.10
CA ASP A 19 -9.29 -2.79 -11.36
C ASP A 19 -9.63 -1.98 -10.10
N LYS A 20 -9.10 -2.37 -8.94
CA LYS A 20 -9.35 -1.70 -7.66
C LYS A 20 -8.24 -0.73 -7.33
N ILE A 21 -8.62 0.42 -6.81
CA ILE A 21 -7.70 1.49 -6.40
C ILE A 21 -8.05 1.94 -4.99
N LEU A 22 -7.02 2.14 -4.18
CA LEU A 22 -7.13 2.75 -2.84
C LEU A 22 -6.05 3.81 -2.71
N GLU A 23 -6.44 5.04 -2.45
CA GLU A 23 -5.50 6.13 -2.29
C GLU A 23 -5.61 6.75 -0.91
N LEU A 24 -4.46 6.83 -0.24
CA LEU A 24 -4.30 7.57 1.02
C LEU A 24 -3.66 8.92 0.69
N VAL A 25 -4.24 9.99 1.20
CA VAL A 25 -3.75 11.36 1.01
C VAL A 25 -3.44 11.99 2.36
N ARG A 26 -2.30 12.66 2.45
CA ARG A 26 -1.93 13.40 3.65
C ARG A 26 -2.74 14.69 3.74
N LEU A 27 -3.47 14.84 4.81
CA LEU A 27 -4.12 16.07 5.22
C LEU A 27 -3.21 16.79 6.24
N ASP A 28 -3.64 17.88 6.85
CA ASP A 28 -2.75 18.66 7.73
C ASP A 28 -2.07 17.82 8.81
N THR A 29 -2.86 17.16 9.66
CA THR A 29 -2.34 16.34 10.77
C THR A 29 -2.73 14.87 10.67
N THR A 30 -3.53 14.50 9.70
CA THR A 30 -4.05 13.15 9.52
C THR A 30 -3.93 12.69 8.09
N TRP A 31 -4.50 11.53 7.80
CA TRP A 31 -4.64 10.97 6.45
C TRP A 31 -6.10 10.85 6.08
N GLY A 32 -6.39 10.93 4.79
CA GLY A 32 -7.71 10.67 4.23
C GLY A 32 -7.65 9.54 3.21
N ILE A 33 -8.83 8.99 2.88
CA ILE A 33 -9.00 7.98 1.84
C ILE A 33 -9.80 8.62 0.72
N THR A 34 -9.24 8.71 -0.49
CA THR A 34 -9.91 9.37 -1.62
C THR A 34 -11.25 8.72 -1.96
N GLN A 35 -11.31 7.38 -1.90
CA GLN A 35 -12.50 6.60 -2.25
C GLN A 35 -13.55 6.54 -1.14
N ALA A 36 -13.23 7.07 0.04
CA ALA A 36 -14.10 7.08 1.21
C ALA A 36 -13.74 8.28 2.09
N ASP A 37 -13.99 9.48 1.61
CA ASP A 37 -13.53 10.73 2.22
C ASP A 37 -14.16 11.00 3.60
N SER A 38 -15.31 10.41 3.90
CA SER A 38 -15.97 10.53 5.20
C SER A 38 -15.42 9.55 6.25
N PHE A 39 -14.59 8.58 5.85
CA PHE A 39 -14.04 7.60 6.79
C PHE A 39 -12.97 8.24 7.67
N GLU A 40 -12.95 7.81 8.93
CA GLU A 40 -11.85 8.12 9.83
C GLU A 40 -10.72 7.12 9.59
N VAL A 41 -9.54 7.62 9.22
CA VAL A 41 -8.40 6.76 8.90
C VAL A 41 -7.84 6.13 10.17
N LYS A 42 -7.52 4.85 10.09
CA LYS A 42 -6.88 4.10 11.18
C LYS A 42 -5.39 4.43 11.18
N GLU A 43 -4.97 5.35 12.06
CA GLU A 43 -3.58 5.84 12.11
C GLU A 43 -2.58 4.71 12.31
N ASN A 44 -2.90 3.70 13.13
CA ASN A 44 -2.03 2.55 13.34
C ASN A 44 -1.82 1.70 12.09
N GLN A 45 -2.77 1.68 11.16
CA GLN A 45 -2.59 0.98 9.89
C GLN A 45 -1.68 1.78 8.96
N VAL A 46 -1.83 3.10 8.93
CA VAL A 46 -0.95 3.97 8.13
C VAL A 46 0.49 3.89 8.64
N GLU A 47 0.69 3.85 9.95
CA GLU A 47 2.03 3.68 10.54
C GLU A 47 2.75 2.45 10.01
N LYS A 48 2.04 1.35 9.77
CA LYS A 48 2.63 0.12 9.22
C LYS A 48 3.19 0.33 7.81
N ILE A 49 2.64 1.27 7.04
CA ILE A 49 3.19 1.60 5.73
C ILE A 49 4.61 2.15 5.91
N PHE A 50 4.78 3.09 6.82
CA PHE A 50 6.08 3.72 7.07
C PHE A 50 7.05 2.80 7.80
N ASP A 51 6.56 2.02 8.76
CA ASP A 51 7.42 1.17 9.60
C ASP A 51 7.84 -0.12 8.90
N ARG A 52 7.00 -0.65 8.01
CA ARG A 52 7.22 -1.95 7.38
C ARG A 52 7.26 -1.90 5.85
N LEU A 53 6.20 -1.40 5.19
CA LEU A 53 6.10 -1.48 3.74
C LEU A 53 7.21 -0.69 3.05
N LEU A 54 7.41 0.56 3.43
CA LEU A 54 8.44 1.41 2.83
C LEU A 54 9.86 1.03 3.28
N ARG A 55 9.99 0.25 4.35
CA ARG A 55 11.27 -0.22 4.88
C ARG A 55 11.64 -1.61 4.38
N VAL A 56 10.78 -2.26 3.61
CA VAL A 56 11.08 -3.59 3.09
C VAL A 56 12.30 -3.54 2.19
N GLU A 57 13.12 -4.58 2.27
CA GLU A 57 14.36 -4.66 1.51
C GLU A 57 14.27 -5.74 0.45
N GLN A 58 14.95 -5.49 -0.67
CA GLN A 58 15.14 -6.46 -1.75
C GLN A 58 16.27 -7.40 -1.32
N GLU A 59 15.92 -8.48 -0.64
CA GLU A 59 16.87 -9.36 0.05
C GLU A 59 17.68 -10.22 -0.92
N MET A 60 17.02 -10.81 -1.92
CA MET A 60 17.65 -11.75 -2.83
C MET A 60 17.09 -11.61 -4.24
N LEU A 61 17.97 -11.52 -5.22
CA LEU A 61 17.58 -11.56 -6.63
C LEU A 61 17.09 -12.96 -6.99
N ILE A 62 15.87 -13.06 -7.50
CA ILE A 62 15.22 -14.32 -7.85
C ILE A 62 15.28 -14.57 -9.36
N SER A 63 15.05 -13.53 -10.18
CA SER A 63 15.01 -13.64 -11.62
C SER A 63 15.22 -12.27 -12.27
N SER A 64 15.83 -12.26 -13.46
CA SER A 64 15.94 -11.08 -14.30
C SER A 64 15.20 -11.25 -15.63
N LYS A 65 14.31 -12.24 -15.72
CA LYS A 65 13.61 -12.60 -16.96
C LYS A 65 12.15 -12.17 -16.89
N SER A 66 11.73 -11.30 -17.80
CA SER A 66 10.35 -10.80 -17.83
C SER A 66 9.31 -11.90 -18.02
N GLU A 67 9.64 -12.97 -18.72
CA GLU A 67 8.74 -14.12 -18.90
C GLU A 67 8.47 -14.89 -17.59
N LYS A 68 9.21 -14.58 -16.53
CA LYS A 68 9.00 -15.16 -15.19
C LYS A 68 8.14 -14.30 -14.28
N TRP A 69 7.78 -13.08 -14.67
CA TRP A 69 7.02 -12.17 -13.80
C TRP A 69 5.71 -12.77 -13.32
N SER A 70 4.95 -13.41 -14.21
CA SER A 70 3.65 -13.99 -13.83
C SER A 70 3.80 -15.13 -12.82
N LYS A 71 4.89 -15.89 -12.91
CA LYS A 71 5.19 -16.95 -11.94
C LYS A 71 5.34 -16.42 -10.52
N PHE A 72 5.90 -15.21 -10.38
CA PHE A 72 6.12 -14.58 -9.08
C PHE A 72 5.04 -13.56 -8.72
N GLY A 73 4.02 -13.42 -9.58
CA GLY A 73 2.91 -12.53 -9.34
C GLY A 73 3.26 -11.05 -9.42
N VAL A 74 4.35 -10.69 -10.13
CA VAL A 74 4.83 -9.31 -10.23
C VAL A 74 4.65 -8.72 -11.63
N ASP A 75 3.83 -9.35 -12.47
CA ASP A 75 3.46 -8.80 -13.77
C ASP A 75 2.58 -7.57 -13.60
N ASP A 76 2.60 -6.69 -14.60
CA ASP A 76 1.93 -5.39 -14.50
C ASP A 76 0.41 -5.50 -14.31
N SER A 77 -0.22 -6.56 -14.84
CA SER A 77 -1.68 -6.70 -14.82
C SER A 77 -2.20 -7.33 -13.53
N LEU A 78 -1.50 -8.31 -12.96
CA LEU A 78 -1.98 -9.07 -11.79
C LEU A 78 -1.25 -8.73 -10.51
N GLY A 79 -0.05 -8.16 -10.59
CA GLY A 79 0.69 -7.72 -9.42
C GLY A 79 0.00 -6.56 -8.71
N ARG A 80 0.27 -6.41 -7.43
CA ARG A 80 -0.22 -5.25 -6.67
C ARG A 80 0.78 -4.12 -6.79
N HIS A 81 0.31 -2.97 -7.28
CA HIS A 81 1.14 -1.79 -7.47
C HIS A 81 1.14 -0.91 -6.23
N LEU A 82 2.32 -0.44 -5.89
CA LEU A 82 2.53 0.62 -4.89
C LEU A 82 3.14 1.81 -5.60
N LYS A 83 2.42 2.93 -5.59
CA LYS A 83 2.97 4.22 -6.04
C LYS A 83 2.93 5.20 -4.89
N VAL A 84 3.99 5.96 -4.75
CA VAL A 84 4.09 6.99 -3.71
C VAL A 84 4.47 8.30 -4.37
N PHE A 85 3.80 9.37 -3.97
CA PHE A 85 3.96 10.71 -4.55
C PHE A 85 4.27 11.73 -3.46
N ASP A 86 5.03 12.75 -3.83
CA ASP A 86 5.27 13.89 -2.96
C ASP A 86 4.16 14.94 -3.05
N GLU A 87 4.32 16.05 -2.35
CA GLU A 87 3.41 17.18 -2.31
C GLU A 87 3.12 17.79 -3.68
N ASN A 88 4.09 17.72 -4.60
CA ASN A 88 4.00 18.28 -5.94
C ASN A 88 3.60 17.25 -7.00
N ASP A 89 3.07 16.11 -6.58
CA ASP A 89 2.69 14.99 -7.45
C ASP A 89 3.87 14.35 -8.21
N ASN A 90 5.09 14.52 -7.73
CA ASN A 90 6.22 13.76 -8.26
C ASN A 90 6.17 12.33 -7.73
N GLU A 91 6.31 11.36 -8.63
CA GLU A 91 6.37 9.95 -8.25
C GLU A 91 7.71 9.65 -7.56
N LEU A 92 7.66 9.28 -6.29
CA LEU A 92 8.83 8.94 -5.49
C LEU A 92 9.25 7.48 -5.67
N LEU A 93 8.28 6.60 -5.88
CA LEU A 93 8.53 5.19 -6.17
C LEU A 93 7.32 4.52 -6.83
N HIS A 94 7.61 3.45 -7.56
CA HIS A 94 6.60 2.56 -8.11
C HIS A 94 7.15 1.14 -8.12
N TYR A 95 6.58 0.27 -7.28
CA TYR A 95 6.94 -1.14 -7.18
C TYR A 95 5.72 -2.01 -7.39
N ILE A 96 5.94 -3.21 -7.92
CA ILE A 96 4.91 -4.23 -8.11
C ILE A 96 5.24 -5.39 -7.17
N PHE A 97 4.26 -5.79 -6.36
CA PHE A 97 4.39 -6.85 -5.36
C PHE A 97 3.62 -8.08 -5.78
N GLY A 98 4.24 -9.23 -5.60
CA GLY A 98 3.61 -10.53 -5.82
C GLY A 98 3.45 -11.30 -4.52
N ASN A 99 2.63 -12.33 -4.58
CA ASN A 99 2.33 -13.16 -3.42
C ASN A 99 3.59 -13.82 -2.87
N SER A 100 3.58 -14.14 -1.58
CA SER A 100 4.70 -14.76 -0.87
C SER A 100 5.10 -16.14 -1.40
N GLY A 101 4.26 -16.79 -2.19
CA GLY A 101 4.57 -18.11 -2.70
C GLY A 101 4.52 -19.19 -1.63
N GLN A 102 5.69 -19.79 -1.31
CA GLN A 102 5.77 -20.97 -0.48
C GLN A 102 5.88 -20.73 1.01
N ASP A 103 6.22 -19.53 1.43
CA ASP A 103 6.31 -19.21 2.86
C ASP A 103 5.55 -17.90 3.15
N PHE A 104 5.27 -17.65 4.44
CA PHE A 104 4.53 -16.48 4.89
C PHE A 104 5.44 -15.37 5.43
N GLN A 105 6.75 -15.49 5.25
CA GLN A 105 7.75 -14.55 5.77
C GLN A 105 8.27 -13.60 4.72
N HIS A 106 8.08 -13.91 3.45
CA HIS A 106 8.60 -13.16 2.32
C HIS A 106 7.52 -12.97 1.26
N ASN A 107 7.72 -12.00 0.40
CA ASN A 107 6.97 -11.89 -0.85
C ASN A 107 7.94 -11.49 -1.97
N TYR A 108 7.43 -11.34 -3.17
CA TYR A 108 8.22 -10.92 -4.33
C TYR A 108 7.95 -9.47 -4.65
N VAL A 109 8.96 -8.79 -5.17
CA VAL A 109 8.85 -7.37 -5.53
C VAL A 109 9.68 -7.09 -6.78
N ARG A 110 9.16 -6.23 -7.63
CA ARG A 110 9.82 -5.75 -8.84
C ARG A 110 9.63 -4.24 -8.94
N LYS A 111 10.73 -3.52 -9.17
CA LYS A 111 10.65 -2.09 -9.46
C LYS A 111 10.03 -1.88 -10.85
N ASN A 112 9.13 -0.92 -10.98
CA ASN A 112 8.53 -0.58 -12.28
C ASN A 112 9.61 -0.32 -13.32
N LYS A 113 9.43 -0.86 -14.53
CA LYS A 113 10.35 -0.81 -15.66
C LYS A 113 11.64 -1.64 -15.49
N SER A 114 11.82 -2.33 -14.39
CA SER A 114 12.91 -3.28 -14.21
C SER A 114 12.44 -4.70 -14.49
N ASN A 115 13.33 -5.52 -15.01
CA ASN A 115 13.07 -6.97 -15.18
C ASN A 115 13.36 -7.76 -13.91
N ASP A 116 14.06 -7.16 -12.95
CA ASP A 116 14.57 -7.87 -11.79
C ASP A 116 13.50 -8.10 -10.74
N VAL A 117 13.34 -9.36 -10.34
CA VAL A 117 12.43 -9.79 -9.30
C VAL A 117 13.26 -10.16 -8.07
N TYR A 118 12.89 -9.59 -6.94
CA TYR A 118 13.56 -9.85 -5.66
C TYR A 118 12.60 -10.52 -4.69
N ARG A 119 13.17 -11.33 -3.79
CA ARG A 119 12.49 -11.74 -2.57
C ARG A 119 12.69 -10.65 -1.52
N THR A 120 11.62 -10.30 -0.82
CA THR A 120 11.69 -9.32 0.27
C THR A 120 12.18 -9.96 1.56
N ASN A 121 12.65 -9.13 2.50
CA ASN A 121 13.04 -9.57 3.83
C ASN A 121 11.86 -9.75 4.81
N ASP A 122 10.69 -9.23 4.44
CA ASP A 122 9.47 -9.25 5.27
C ASP A 122 8.27 -9.44 4.36
N ASN A 123 7.25 -10.13 4.84
CA ASN A 123 6.00 -10.22 4.11
C ASN A 123 5.15 -8.98 4.38
N VAL A 124 5.04 -8.13 3.36
CA VAL A 124 4.27 -6.88 3.43
C VAL A 124 3.12 -6.85 2.42
N TYR A 125 2.86 -7.96 1.73
CA TYR A 125 1.86 -8.05 0.68
C TYR A 125 0.46 -7.66 1.18
N PHE A 126 0.11 -8.03 2.41
CA PHE A 126 -1.18 -7.72 3.01
C PHE A 126 -1.41 -6.23 3.22
N LEU A 127 -0.35 -5.42 3.27
CA LEU A 127 -0.44 -3.97 3.40
C LEU A 127 -0.83 -3.28 2.09
N LEU A 128 -0.69 -3.96 0.95
CA LEU A 128 -1.15 -3.44 -0.33
C LEU A 128 -2.64 -3.76 -0.50
N ASN A 129 -3.45 -3.18 0.37
CA ASN A 129 -4.85 -3.52 0.52
C ASN A 129 -5.72 -2.43 -0.10
N THR A 130 -6.65 -2.81 -0.98
CA THR A 130 -7.51 -1.87 -1.69
C THR A 130 -8.91 -1.74 -1.05
N ASN A 131 -9.13 -2.32 0.12
CA ASN A 131 -10.39 -2.18 0.83
C ASN A 131 -10.37 -0.94 1.73
N THR A 132 -11.36 -0.09 1.59
CA THR A 132 -11.48 1.14 2.39
C THR A 132 -11.60 0.86 3.88
N THR A 133 -12.27 -0.23 4.25
CA THR A 133 -12.46 -0.62 5.65
C THR A 133 -11.20 -1.17 6.31
N TYR A 134 -10.20 -1.57 5.54
CA TYR A 134 -8.90 -1.93 6.08
C TYR A 134 -8.17 -0.69 6.61
N TRP A 135 -8.30 0.44 5.91
CA TRP A 135 -7.59 1.69 6.20
C TRP A 135 -8.38 2.67 7.02
N GLY A 136 -9.71 2.55 7.04
CA GLY A 136 -10.56 3.50 7.70
C GLY A 136 -11.80 2.90 8.30
N LYS A 137 -12.44 3.69 9.16
CA LYS A 137 -13.65 3.34 9.86
C LYS A 137 -14.79 4.22 9.38
N LYS A 138 -15.94 3.62 9.07
CA LYS A 138 -17.14 4.37 8.73
C LYS A 138 -17.51 5.29 9.89
N PRO A 139 -17.95 6.54 9.61
CA PRO A 139 -18.42 7.41 10.67
C PRO A 139 -19.63 6.78 11.35
N THR A 140 -19.66 6.88 12.68
CA THR A 140 -20.82 6.45 13.45
C THR A 140 -21.98 7.38 13.17
N PRO A 141 -23.18 6.89 12.76
CA PRO A 141 -24.34 7.74 12.61
C PRO A 141 -24.62 8.46 13.94
N PRO A 142 -25.09 9.71 13.92
CA PRO A 142 -25.46 10.40 15.16
C PRO A 142 -26.54 9.58 15.87
N GLU A 143 -26.41 9.46 17.19
CA GLU A 143 -27.44 8.81 18.00
C GLU A 143 -28.78 9.50 17.79
N PRO A 144 -29.86 8.75 17.59
CA PRO A 144 -31.19 9.35 17.57
C PRO A 144 -31.46 10.03 18.91
N PRO A 145 -32.17 11.17 18.91
CA PRO A 145 -32.50 11.83 20.16
C PRO A 145 -33.18 10.84 21.11
N ARG A 146 -32.74 10.82 22.37
CA ARG A 146 -33.41 10.03 23.40
C ARG A 146 -34.86 10.47 23.51
N GLU A 147 -35.78 9.52 23.42
CA GLU A 147 -37.15 9.78 23.82
C GLU A 147 -37.17 10.14 25.31
N VAL A 148 -37.72 11.31 25.63
CA VAL A 148 -37.95 11.66 27.02
C VAL A 148 -39.22 10.98 27.46
N GLU A 149 -39.09 9.97 28.32
CA GLU A 149 -40.25 9.38 28.96
C GLU A 149 -40.82 10.42 29.96
N ASN A 150 -42.09 10.68 29.80
CA ASN A 150 -42.84 11.48 30.75
C ASN A 150 -43.37 10.61 31.88
#